data_e5bc7d240e0924a64f369450fe555edd
#
_entry.id   e5bc7d240e0924a64f369450fe555edd
#
_cell.length_a   1.000
_cell.length_b   1.000
_cell.length_c   1.000
_cell.angle_alpha   90.00
_cell.angle_beta   90.00
_cell.angle_gamma   90.00
#
_symmetry.space_group_name_H-M   'P 1'
#
loop_
_entity.id
_entity.type
_entity.pdbx_description
1 polymer ?
#
loop_
_entity_poly.entity_id
_entity_poly.type
_entity_poly.pdbx_seq_one_letter_code
_entity_poly.pdbx_strand_id
1 'polypeptide(L)'
;MKGEDDMAGTREYEDLNKNLEIVDGHAVKAPEDYQDPEELYQALIARVRKYHPSADITMIEKAYQIGKEAHKNQFRKSGEPYIIHPLWVAIILADLEMDKETIVAGMLHDVVEDTTMTLDEISAEFGEEVALLVDGVTKLGQLNYSKDKLEAQAENLRKMFLAMAKDIRVIIVKLADRLHNMRTMEFMTPAKQKEKSRETMDIYAPIAQRLGISKIKTELDDLSLKYYQPEVYNQLVHDLNARKPEREEFVQQIVAEVSKH
;
A
#
# COMPACT_ATOMS: atom_id res chain seq x y z
N MET A 1 26.50 -2.40 -10.53
CA MET A 1 25.22 -2.39 -11.20
C MET A 1 24.16 -2.96 -10.25
N LYS A 2 23.79 -2.22 -9.20
CA LYS A 2 22.71 -2.58 -8.24
C LYS A 2 22.04 -1.34 -7.63
N GLY A 3 21.98 -0.24 -8.35
CA GLY A 3 21.44 1.02 -7.82
C GLY A 3 20.33 1.68 -8.64
N GLU A 4 19.90 1.08 -9.76
CA GLU A 4 18.91 1.70 -10.64
C GLU A 4 17.47 1.17 -10.47
N ASP A 5 17.29 0.00 -9.84
CA ASP A 5 15.96 -0.62 -9.68
C ASP A 5 15.13 -0.04 -8.51
N ASP A 6 15.73 0.65 -7.54
CA ASP A 6 14.99 1.15 -6.35
C ASP A 6 14.27 2.51 -6.58
N MET A 7 14.57 3.19 -7.69
CA MET A 7 13.88 4.43 -8.08
C MET A 7 12.78 4.23 -9.12
N ALA A 8 12.67 3.04 -9.70
CA ALA A 8 11.66 2.72 -10.72
C ALA A 8 10.24 2.72 -10.13
N GLY A 9 10.05 2.19 -8.92
CA GLY A 9 8.73 2.13 -8.27
C GLY A 9 8.11 3.49 -7.97
N THR A 10 8.91 4.49 -7.64
CA THR A 10 8.44 5.87 -7.41
C THR A 10 8.20 6.63 -8.71
N ARG A 11 8.98 6.36 -9.75
CA ARG A 11 8.80 6.98 -11.08
C ARG A 11 7.58 6.44 -11.83
N GLU A 12 7.26 5.16 -11.69
CA GLU A 12 6.03 4.58 -12.28
C GLU A 12 4.76 5.23 -11.71
N TYR A 13 4.79 5.76 -10.46
CA TYR A 13 3.66 6.45 -9.86
C TYR A 13 3.53 7.93 -10.25
N GLU A 14 4.63 8.64 -10.50
CA GLU A 14 4.60 10.06 -10.88
C GLU A 14 4.10 10.30 -12.31
N ASP A 15 4.27 9.33 -13.22
CA ASP A 15 3.83 9.46 -14.62
C ASP A 15 2.36 9.08 -14.86
N LEU A 16 1.67 8.46 -13.89
CA LEU A 16 0.30 7.97 -14.03
C LEU A 16 -0.79 9.07 -13.88
N ASN A 17 -0.43 10.32 -13.54
CA ASN A 17 -1.39 11.37 -13.18
C ASN A 17 -1.57 12.46 -14.25
N LYS A 18 -1.40 12.17 -15.53
CA LYS A 18 -1.39 13.21 -16.56
C LYS A 18 -2.78 13.68 -17.03
N ASN A 19 -3.85 12.91 -16.86
CA ASN A 19 -5.19 13.24 -17.34
C ASN A 19 -6.25 13.01 -16.26
N LEU A 20 -6.31 13.93 -15.28
CA LEU A 20 -7.39 13.91 -14.30
C LEU A 20 -8.59 14.72 -14.82
N GLU A 21 -9.75 14.11 -14.86
CA GLU A 21 -11.04 14.79 -15.05
C GLU A 21 -11.65 15.14 -13.70
N ILE A 22 -12.41 16.23 -13.65
CA ILE A 22 -13.15 16.61 -12.44
C ILE A 22 -14.62 16.25 -12.66
N VAL A 23 -15.11 15.25 -11.94
CA VAL A 23 -16.49 14.82 -11.94
C VAL A 23 -17.07 15.07 -10.54
N ASP A 24 -18.16 15.83 -10.45
CA ASP A 24 -18.80 16.19 -9.16
C ASP A 24 -17.85 16.79 -8.11
N GLY A 25 -16.84 17.54 -8.56
CA GLY A 25 -15.84 18.18 -7.68
C GLY A 25 -14.73 17.24 -7.18
N HIS A 26 -14.63 16.03 -7.70
CA HIS A 26 -13.59 15.06 -7.39
C HIS A 26 -12.74 14.77 -8.64
N ALA A 27 -11.44 14.62 -8.43
CA ALA A 27 -10.55 14.13 -9.47
C ALA A 27 -10.85 12.65 -9.75
N VAL A 28 -10.97 12.28 -11.03
CA VAL A 28 -11.10 10.90 -11.50
C VAL A 28 -10.12 10.69 -12.65
N LYS A 29 -9.66 9.45 -12.86
CA LYS A 29 -8.86 9.09 -14.02
C LYS A 29 -9.76 8.93 -15.25
N ALA A 30 -9.26 9.31 -16.42
CA ALA A 30 -9.90 8.95 -17.67
C ALA A 30 -9.84 7.41 -17.86
N PRO A 31 -10.87 6.77 -18.47
CA PRO A 31 -10.89 5.31 -18.66
C PRO A 31 -9.69 4.75 -19.40
N GLU A 32 -9.08 5.51 -20.31
CA GLU A 32 -7.85 5.14 -21.03
C GLU A 32 -6.61 5.09 -20.14
N ASP A 33 -6.65 5.73 -18.98
CA ASP A 33 -5.55 5.74 -18.01
C ASP A 33 -5.74 4.67 -16.89
N TYR A 34 -6.79 3.83 -17.01
CA TYR A 34 -6.98 2.74 -16.05
C TYR A 34 -5.92 1.66 -16.23
N GLN A 35 -5.39 1.20 -15.12
CA GLN A 35 -4.48 0.08 -15.15
C GLN A 35 -5.24 -1.22 -15.47
N ASP A 36 -4.66 -2.05 -16.35
CA ASP A 36 -5.23 -3.36 -16.65
C ASP A 36 -4.98 -4.30 -15.45
N PRO A 37 -6.06 -4.85 -14.83
CA PRO A 37 -5.91 -5.83 -13.76
C PRO A 37 -5.07 -7.06 -14.15
N GLU A 38 -5.10 -7.48 -15.41
CA GLU A 38 -4.34 -8.63 -15.87
C GLU A 38 -2.83 -8.31 -15.93
N GLU A 39 -2.46 -7.11 -16.41
CA GLU A 39 -1.07 -6.67 -16.40
C GLU A 39 -0.53 -6.56 -14.96
N LEU A 40 -1.32 -6.03 -14.03
CA LEU A 40 -0.95 -5.98 -12.61
C LEU A 40 -0.80 -7.37 -12.00
N TYR A 41 -1.69 -8.30 -12.34
CA TYR A 41 -1.56 -9.68 -11.90
C TYR A 41 -0.27 -10.32 -12.42
N GLN A 42 0.07 -10.14 -13.71
CA GLN A 42 1.33 -10.63 -14.25
C GLN A 42 2.55 -9.99 -13.57
N ALA A 43 2.47 -8.70 -13.25
CA ALA A 43 3.51 -8.01 -12.51
C ALA A 43 3.67 -8.56 -11.07
N LEU A 44 2.57 -8.92 -10.41
CA LEU A 44 2.60 -9.60 -9.10
C LEU A 44 3.33 -10.95 -9.21
N ILE A 45 2.95 -11.79 -10.18
CA ILE A 45 3.55 -13.11 -10.35
C ILE A 45 5.05 -13.02 -10.68
N ALA A 46 5.44 -12.04 -11.52
CA ALA A 46 6.85 -11.79 -11.81
C ALA A 46 7.66 -11.44 -10.53
N ARG A 47 7.09 -10.63 -9.63
CA ARG A 47 7.70 -10.28 -8.35
C ARG A 47 7.83 -11.49 -7.43
N VAL A 48 6.77 -12.29 -7.28
CA VAL A 48 6.80 -13.52 -6.46
C VAL A 48 7.87 -14.49 -6.98
N ARG A 49 7.96 -14.70 -8.29
CA ARG A 49 8.97 -15.58 -8.91
C ARG A 49 10.40 -15.06 -8.78
N LYS A 50 10.60 -13.75 -8.58
CA LYS A 50 11.93 -13.17 -8.40
C LYS A 50 12.60 -13.67 -7.11
N TYR A 51 11.87 -13.77 -6.01
CA TYR A 51 12.40 -14.29 -4.73
C TYR A 51 12.06 -15.75 -4.47
N HIS A 52 11.03 -16.29 -5.12
CA HIS A 52 10.66 -17.70 -5.01
C HIS A 52 10.40 -18.31 -6.40
N PRO A 53 11.46 -18.67 -7.18
CA PRO A 53 11.34 -19.11 -8.57
C PRO A 53 10.46 -20.34 -8.79
N SER A 54 10.39 -21.24 -7.79
CA SER A 54 9.56 -22.46 -7.81
C SER A 54 8.23 -22.32 -7.05
N ALA A 55 7.77 -21.09 -6.76
CA ALA A 55 6.52 -20.87 -6.04
C ALA A 55 5.33 -21.50 -6.80
N ASP A 56 4.52 -22.25 -6.08
CA ASP A 56 3.19 -22.64 -6.55
C ASP A 56 2.27 -21.42 -6.44
N ILE A 57 1.91 -20.85 -7.59
CA ILE A 57 1.08 -19.64 -7.71
C ILE A 57 -0.42 -19.94 -7.75
N THR A 58 -0.83 -21.22 -7.73
CA THR A 58 -2.23 -21.63 -7.89
C THR A 58 -3.15 -20.96 -6.87
N MET A 59 -2.69 -20.83 -5.62
CA MET A 59 -3.45 -20.16 -4.57
C MET A 59 -3.61 -18.65 -4.84
N ILE A 60 -2.58 -17.98 -5.35
CA ILE A 60 -2.59 -16.55 -5.70
C ILE A 60 -3.51 -16.31 -6.89
N GLU A 61 -3.44 -17.18 -7.93
CA GLU A 61 -4.31 -17.12 -9.09
C GLU A 61 -5.78 -17.27 -8.69
N LYS A 62 -6.08 -18.25 -7.85
CA LYS A 62 -7.43 -18.47 -7.31
C LYS A 62 -7.93 -17.25 -6.53
N ALA A 63 -7.10 -16.64 -5.68
CA ALA A 63 -7.44 -15.44 -4.94
C ALA A 63 -7.72 -14.25 -5.87
N TYR A 64 -6.95 -14.09 -6.93
CA TYR A 64 -7.19 -13.06 -7.96
C TYR A 64 -8.55 -13.26 -8.64
N GLN A 65 -8.89 -14.48 -9.07
CA GLN A 65 -10.17 -14.75 -9.72
C GLN A 65 -11.36 -14.51 -8.80
N ILE A 66 -11.27 -14.98 -7.55
CA ILE A 66 -12.31 -14.77 -6.54
C ILE A 66 -12.45 -13.28 -6.19
N GLY A 67 -11.35 -12.56 -5.95
CA GLY A 67 -11.38 -11.13 -5.67
C GLY A 67 -11.95 -10.31 -6.83
N LYS A 68 -11.56 -10.65 -8.07
CA LYS A 68 -12.07 -10.02 -9.29
C LYS A 68 -13.58 -10.20 -9.46
N GLU A 69 -14.10 -11.41 -9.22
CA GLU A 69 -15.55 -11.67 -9.28
C GLU A 69 -16.31 -11.01 -8.13
N ALA A 70 -15.76 -11.07 -6.91
CA ALA A 70 -16.37 -10.46 -5.73
C ALA A 70 -16.55 -8.94 -5.87
N HIS A 71 -15.58 -8.25 -6.47
CA HIS A 71 -15.56 -6.80 -6.64
C HIS A 71 -15.97 -6.32 -8.05
N LYS A 72 -16.52 -7.17 -8.92
CA LYS A 72 -16.77 -6.88 -10.35
C LYS A 72 -17.60 -5.63 -10.64
N ASN A 73 -18.48 -5.23 -9.70
CA ASN A 73 -19.37 -4.07 -9.85
C ASN A 73 -18.96 -2.89 -8.93
N GLN A 74 -17.78 -2.96 -8.34
CA GLN A 74 -17.27 -1.94 -7.44
C GLN A 74 -16.16 -1.13 -8.12
N PHE A 75 -16.13 0.16 -7.81
CA PHE A 75 -15.17 1.11 -8.37
C PHE A 75 -14.53 1.93 -7.24
N ARG A 76 -13.28 2.27 -7.41
CA ARG A 76 -12.53 3.20 -6.54
C ARG A 76 -13.03 4.64 -6.76
N LYS A 77 -12.63 5.56 -5.87
CA LYS A 77 -12.87 7.00 -6.07
C LYS A 77 -12.17 7.58 -7.30
N SER A 78 -11.09 6.93 -7.75
CA SER A 78 -10.42 7.24 -9.02
C SER A 78 -11.24 6.87 -10.27
N GLY A 79 -12.34 6.12 -10.13
CA GLY A 79 -13.11 5.55 -11.25
C GLY A 79 -12.64 4.16 -11.69
N GLU A 80 -11.45 3.71 -11.28
CA GLU A 80 -10.90 2.40 -11.64
C GLU A 80 -11.67 1.24 -11.01
N PRO A 81 -11.66 0.04 -11.63
CA PRO A 81 -12.20 -1.17 -11.03
C PRO A 81 -11.58 -1.44 -9.65
N TYR A 82 -12.40 -1.85 -8.68
CA TYR A 82 -11.95 -2.01 -7.29
C TYR A 82 -10.79 -3.00 -7.15
N ILE A 83 -10.74 -4.05 -7.98
CA ILE A 83 -9.70 -5.10 -7.94
C ILE A 83 -8.26 -4.55 -8.08
N ILE A 84 -8.09 -3.37 -8.66
CA ILE A 84 -6.79 -2.69 -8.75
C ILE A 84 -6.17 -2.50 -7.36
N HIS A 85 -6.99 -2.17 -6.34
CA HIS A 85 -6.50 -1.96 -4.99
C HIS A 85 -5.93 -3.24 -4.34
N PRO A 86 -6.66 -4.36 -4.23
CA PRO A 86 -6.11 -5.60 -3.71
C PRO A 86 -4.88 -6.10 -4.47
N LEU A 87 -4.83 -5.91 -5.79
CA LEU A 87 -3.64 -6.26 -6.59
C LEU A 87 -2.42 -5.45 -6.17
N TRP A 88 -2.55 -4.15 -5.98
CA TRP A 88 -1.46 -3.32 -5.49
C TRP A 88 -1.04 -3.65 -4.06
N VAL A 89 -1.99 -3.97 -3.18
CA VAL A 89 -1.68 -4.46 -1.82
C VAL A 89 -0.85 -5.74 -1.91
N ALA A 90 -1.24 -6.70 -2.74
CA ALA A 90 -0.49 -7.93 -2.97
C ALA A 90 0.90 -7.67 -3.58
N ILE A 91 1.03 -6.72 -4.51
CA ILE A 91 2.32 -6.30 -5.10
C ILE A 91 3.24 -5.71 -4.01
N ILE A 92 2.73 -4.83 -3.14
CA ILE A 92 3.51 -4.27 -2.03
C ILE A 92 4.00 -5.38 -1.09
N LEU A 93 3.16 -6.38 -0.80
CA LEU A 93 3.54 -7.54 0.00
C LEU A 93 4.58 -8.42 -0.70
N ALA A 94 4.49 -8.59 -2.01
CA ALA A 94 5.48 -9.30 -2.80
C ALA A 94 6.84 -8.54 -2.86
N ASP A 95 6.82 -7.20 -2.88
CA ASP A 95 8.03 -6.36 -2.78
C ASP A 95 8.69 -6.43 -1.39
N LEU A 96 7.96 -6.89 -0.37
CA LEU A 96 8.46 -7.26 0.97
C LEU A 96 8.84 -8.73 1.08
N GLU A 97 8.79 -9.49 -0.01
CA GLU A 97 9.10 -10.93 -0.08
C GLU A 97 8.28 -11.79 0.90
N MET A 98 7.00 -11.43 1.09
CA MET A 98 6.10 -12.14 1.99
C MET A 98 5.69 -13.51 1.42
N ASP A 99 5.27 -14.41 2.33
CA ASP A 99 4.76 -15.73 1.98
C ASP A 99 3.44 -15.65 1.18
N LYS A 100 3.08 -16.76 0.52
CA LYS A 100 1.91 -16.83 -0.36
C LYS A 100 0.60 -16.60 0.39
N GLU A 101 0.51 -17.06 1.64
CA GLU A 101 -0.67 -16.90 2.50
C GLU A 101 -0.91 -15.42 2.82
N THR A 102 0.16 -14.68 3.10
CA THR A 102 0.09 -13.22 3.33
C THR A 102 -0.30 -12.46 2.06
N ILE A 103 0.24 -12.84 0.89
CA ILE A 103 -0.12 -12.23 -0.39
C ILE A 103 -1.60 -12.48 -0.71
N VAL A 104 -2.09 -13.71 -0.50
CA VAL A 104 -3.48 -14.09 -0.69
C VAL A 104 -4.38 -13.34 0.28
N ALA A 105 -3.99 -13.23 1.55
CA ALA A 105 -4.74 -12.42 2.54
C ALA A 105 -4.80 -10.94 2.12
N GLY A 106 -3.71 -10.39 1.57
CA GLY A 106 -3.70 -9.04 1.01
C GLY A 106 -4.62 -8.89 -0.21
N MET A 107 -4.74 -9.91 -1.05
CA MET A 107 -5.66 -9.94 -2.20
C MET A 107 -7.13 -9.99 -1.77
N LEU A 108 -7.43 -10.61 -0.61
CA LEU A 108 -8.78 -10.88 -0.14
C LEU A 108 -9.20 -10.03 1.08
N HIS A 109 -8.37 -9.07 1.51
CA HIS A 109 -8.53 -8.38 2.79
C HIS A 109 -9.85 -7.60 2.91
N ASP A 110 -10.37 -7.05 1.82
CA ASP A 110 -11.62 -6.30 1.78
C ASP A 110 -12.85 -7.15 1.40
N VAL A 111 -12.64 -8.41 0.96
CA VAL A 111 -13.73 -9.24 0.41
C VAL A 111 -14.81 -9.51 1.47
N VAL A 112 -14.42 -9.73 2.73
CA VAL A 112 -15.36 -9.98 3.84
C VAL A 112 -16.11 -8.72 4.26
N GLU A 113 -15.47 -7.54 4.17
CA GLU A 113 -16.11 -6.27 4.56
C GLU A 113 -17.04 -5.74 3.46
N ASP A 114 -16.65 -5.87 2.20
CA ASP A 114 -17.25 -5.15 1.09
C ASP A 114 -18.11 -6.04 0.17
N THR A 115 -18.17 -7.36 0.44
CA THR A 115 -18.92 -8.33 -0.38
C THR A 115 -19.72 -9.31 0.48
N THR A 116 -20.37 -10.27 -0.17
CA THR A 116 -21.15 -11.32 0.51
C THR A 116 -20.32 -12.54 0.95
N MET A 117 -19.03 -12.59 0.62
CA MET A 117 -18.15 -13.70 0.95
C MET A 117 -17.84 -13.73 2.45
N THR A 118 -17.91 -14.91 3.06
CA THR A 118 -17.73 -15.13 4.48
C THR A 118 -16.33 -15.66 4.82
N LEU A 119 -15.91 -15.53 6.07
CA LEU A 119 -14.66 -16.12 6.58
C LEU A 119 -14.65 -17.65 6.46
N ASP A 120 -15.83 -18.31 6.63
CA ASP A 120 -15.94 -19.76 6.49
C ASP A 120 -15.68 -20.21 5.04
N GLU A 121 -16.16 -19.45 4.06
CA GLU A 121 -15.87 -19.68 2.64
C GLU A 121 -14.39 -19.46 2.34
N ILE A 122 -13.77 -18.40 2.88
CA ILE A 122 -12.31 -18.18 2.73
C ILE A 122 -11.54 -19.36 3.35
N SER A 123 -11.92 -19.81 4.53
CA SER A 123 -11.28 -20.95 5.19
C SER A 123 -11.40 -22.24 4.37
N ALA A 124 -12.57 -22.49 3.78
CA ALA A 124 -12.79 -23.67 2.93
C ALA A 124 -11.96 -23.62 1.63
N GLU A 125 -11.79 -22.44 1.04
CA GLU A 125 -11.11 -22.26 -0.25
C GLU A 125 -9.57 -22.11 -0.14
N PHE A 126 -9.08 -21.49 0.95
CA PHE A 126 -7.68 -21.08 1.11
C PHE A 126 -7.02 -21.59 2.40
N GLY A 127 -7.79 -22.23 3.27
CA GLY A 127 -7.33 -22.74 4.57
C GLY A 127 -7.49 -21.73 5.71
N GLU A 128 -7.39 -22.27 6.93
CA GLU A 128 -7.62 -21.52 8.17
C GLU A 128 -6.62 -20.37 8.36
N GLU A 129 -5.38 -20.53 7.92
CA GLU A 129 -4.32 -19.53 8.05
C GLU A 129 -4.67 -18.23 7.30
N VAL A 130 -5.10 -18.33 6.04
CA VAL A 130 -5.54 -17.17 5.26
C VAL A 130 -6.77 -16.53 5.88
N ALA A 131 -7.75 -17.33 6.31
CA ALA A 131 -8.97 -16.83 6.96
C ALA A 131 -8.67 -16.06 8.25
N LEU A 132 -7.72 -16.53 9.07
CA LEU A 132 -7.27 -15.84 10.29
C LEU A 132 -6.58 -14.51 9.99
N LEU A 133 -5.76 -14.45 8.92
CA LEU A 133 -5.12 -13.21 8.48
C LEU A 133 -6.17 -12.19 8.02
N VAL A 134 -7.11 -12.60 7.16
CA VAL A 134 -8.20 -11.74 6.67
C VAL A 134 -9.05 -11.24 7.83
N ASP A 135 -9.50 -12.12 8.74
CA ASP A 135 -10.26 -11.75 9.95
C ASP A 135 -9.51 -10.71 10.81
N GLY A 136 -8.19 -10.91 10.97
CA GLY A 136 -7.35 -9.98 11.71
C GLY A 136 -7.29 -8.59 11.05
N VAL A 137 -7.15 -8.52 9.74
CA VAL A 137 -7.11 -7.26 8.97
C VAL A 137 -8.45 -6.55 9.03
N THR A 138 -9.56 -7.28 8.81
CA THR A 138 -10.94 -6.78 8.93
C THR A 138 -11.19 -6.15 10.30
N LYS A 139 -10.85 -6.84 11.39
CA LYS A 139 -10.99 -6.31 12.75
C LYS A 139 -10.16 -5.05 12.99
N LEU A 140 -8.98 -4.93 12.37
CA LEU A 140 -8.19 -3.71 12.43
C LEU A 140 -8.81 -2.57 11.60
N GLY A 141 -9.47 -2.87 10.48
CA GLY A 141 -10.18 -1.89 9.64
C GLY A 141 -11.33 -1.20 10.37
N GLN A 142 -12.01 -1.91 11.26
CA GLN A 142 -13.16 -1.41 12.03
C GLN A 142 -12.77 -0.51 13.23
N LEU A 143 -11.48 -0.28 13.48
CA LEU A 143 -11.03 0.63 14.53
C LEU A 143 -11.32 2.08 14.15
N ASN A 144 -12.19 2.74 14.93
CA ASN A 144 -12.53 4.14 14.72
C ASN A 144 -11.44 5.06 15.28
N TYR A 145 -10.77 5.80 14.41
CA TYR A 145 -9.86 6.88 14.80
C TYR A 145 -10.69 8.09 15.27
N SER A 146 -10.83 8.26 16.59
CA SER A 146 -11.50 9.40 17.19
C SER A 146 -10.46 10.46 17.59
N LYS A 147 -10.61 11.69 17.08
CA LYS A 147 -9.70 12.83 17.38
C LYS A 147 -9.77 13.29 18.82
N ASP A 148 -10.87 13.05 19.52
CA ASP A 148 -11.20 13.75 20.76
C ASP A 148 -11.09 12.92 22.03
N LYS A 149 -10.66 11.65 21.95
CA LYS A 149 -10.53 10.79 23.12
C LYS A 149 -9.20 10.05 23.12
N LEU A 150 -8.28 10.51 23.96
CA LEU A 150 -6.98 9.85 24.22
C LEU A 150 -7.16 8.36 24.56
N GLU A 151 -8.23 8.04 25.28
CA GLU A 151 -8.63 6.68 25.65
C GLU A 151 -9.00 5.82 24.41
N ALA A 152 -9.69 6.39 23.41
CA ALA A 152 -10.04 5.66 22.19
C ALA A 152 -8.79 5.38 21.32
N GLN A 153 -7.84 6.29 21.27
CA GLN A 153 -6.56 6.07 20.58
C GLN A 153 -5.73 4.99 21.28
N ALA A 154 -5.66 5.02 22.61
CA ALA A 154 -4.96 4.01 23.40
C ALA A 154 -5.58 2.61 23.22
N GLU A 155 -6.93 2.51 23.20
CA GLU A 155 -7.62 1.25 22.98
C GLU A 155 -7.42 0.72 21.55
N ASN A 156 -7.40 1.60 20.54
CA ASN A 156 -7.08 1.22 19.16
C ASN A 156 -5.66 0.66 19.05
N LEU A 157 -4.67 1.35 19.62
CA LEU A 157 -3.29 0.87 19.66
C LEU A 157 -3.19 -0.47 20.41
N ARG A 158 -3.90 -0.62 21.53
CA ARG A 158 -3.95 -1.90 22.27
C ARG A 158 -4.49 -3.04 21.40
N LYS A 159 -5.57 -2.81 20.66
CA LYS A 159 -6.16 -3.82 19.76
C LYS A 159 -5.19 -4.17 18.61
N MET A 160 -4.49 -3.18 18.06
CA MET A 160 -3.45 -3.40 17.06
C MET A 160 -2.31 -4.27 17.63
N PHE A 161 -1.81 -3.97 18.84
CA PHE A 161 -0.78 -4.79 19.48
C PHE A 161 -1.25 -6.20 19.78
N LEU A 162 -2.51 -6.39 20.18
CA LEU A 162 -3.09 -7.72 20.39
C LEU A 162 -3.20 -8.52 19.08
N ALA A 163 -3.55 -7.88 17.97
CA ALA A 163 -3.56 -8.52 16.66
C ALA A 163 -2.14 -8.92 16.24
N MET A 164 -1.16 -8.01 16.41
CA MET A 164 0.27 -8.29 16.15
C MET A 164 0.83 -9.44 17.00
N ALA A 165 0.39 -9.56 18.24
CA ALA A 165 0.81 -10.64 19.13
C ALA A 165 0.27 -12.02 18.70
N LYS A 166 -0.83 -12.06 17.94
CA LYS A 166 -1.36 -13.30 17.36
C LYS A 166 -0.61 -13.66 16.08
N ASP A 167 -0.50 -12.72 15.13
CA ASP A 167 0.24 -12.88 13.89
C ASP A 167 0.67 -11.49 13.38
N ILE A 168 1.98 -11.28 13.27
CA ILE A 168 2.57 -10.01 12.81
C ILE A 168 2.17 -9.67 11.37
N ARG A 169 1.85 -10.69 10.55
CA ARG A 169 1.49 -10.51 9.14
C ARG A 169 0.21 -9.68 8.98
N VAL A 170 -0.70 -9.75 9.95
CA VAL A 170 -1.93 -8.93 9.95
C VAL A 170 -1.62 -7.44 9.86
N ILE A 171 -0.65 -6.94 10.64
CA ILE A 171 -0.27 -5.53 10.56
C ILE A 171 0.54 -5.21 9.31
N ILE A 172 1.32 -6.16 8.77
CA ILE A 172 2.06 -5.98 7.53
C ILE A 172 1.08 -5.81 6.36
N VAL A 173 0.04 -6.63 6.27
CA VAL A 173 -1.05 -6.46 5.28
C VAL A 173 -1.72 -5.10 5.46
N LYS A 174 -2.03 -4.70 6.71
CA LYS A 174 -2.66 -3.39 6.97
C LYS A 174 -1.76 -2.20 6.62
N LEU A 175 -0.44 -2.34 6.77
CA LEU A 175 0.52 -1.32 6.32
C LEU A 175 0.57 -1.22 4.79
N ALA A 176 0.50 -2.35 4.07
CA ALA A 176 0.44 -2.37 2.61
C ALA A 176 -0.87 -1.75 2.09
N ASP A 177 -2.01 -2.08 2.70
CA ASP A 177 -3.30 -1.43 2.44
C ASP A 177 -3.23 0.09 2.66
N ARG A 178 -2.72 0.52 3.82
CA ARG A 178 -2.56 1.93 4.15
C ARG A 178 -1.67 2.65 3.14
N LEU A 179 -0.57 2.03 2.75
CA LEU A 179 0.35 2.61 1.78
C LEU A 179 -0.33 2.82 0.42
N HIS A 180 -1.04 1.83 -0.10
CA HIS A 180 -1.76 1.99 -1.36
C HIS A 180 -2.87 3.04 -1.25
N ASN A 181 -3.61 3.09 -0.15
CA ASN A 181 -4.60 4.13 0.09
C ASN A 181 -3.97 5.54 0.16
N MET A 182 -2.76 5.69 0.71
CA MET A 182 -2.03 6.97 0.71
C MET A 182 -1.53 7.34 -0.69
N ARG A 183 -1.13 6.38 -1.53
CA ARG A 183 -0.73 6.60 -2.93
C ARG A 183 -1.88 7.12 -3.79
N THR A 184 -3.13 6.76 -3.47
CA THR A 184 -4.34 7.17 -4.19
C THR A 184 -5.13 8.28 -3.47
N MET A 185 -4.48 8.98 -2.52
CA MET A 185 -5.15 9.98 -1.68
C MET A 185 -5.61 11.22 -2.44
N GLU A 186 -5.06 11.50 -3.61
CA GLU A 186 -5.45 12.62 -4.48
C GLU A 186 -6.91 12.59 -4.90
N PHE A 187 -7.51 11.40 -5.00
CA PHE A 187 -8.93 11.21 -5.34
C PHE A 187 -9.89 11.44 -4.15
N MET A 188 -9.36 11.76 -2.97
CA MET A 188 -10.16 12.01 -1.78
C MET A 188 -10.33 13.52 -1.53
N THR A 189 -11.40 13.87 -0.81
CA THR A 189 -11.63 15.28 -0.41
C THR A 189 -10.48 15.80 0.48
N PRO A 190 -10.17 17.13 0.44
CA PRO A 190 -9.11 17.71 1.28
C PRO A 190 -9.27 17.43 2.77
N ALA A 191 -10.51 17.36 3.27
CA ALA A 191 -10.78 17.01 4.66
C ALA A 191 -10.36 15.57 4.98
N LYS A 192 -10.68 14.61 4.08
CA LYS A 192 -10.27 13.21 4.22
C LYS A 192 -8.77 13.03 4.02
N GLN A 193 -8.16 13.76 3.11
CA GLN A 193 -6.71 13.78 2.93
C GLN A 193 -5.99 14.12 4.24
N LYS A 194 -6.38 15.22 4.89
CA LYS A 194 -5.81 15.64 6.18
C LYS A 194 -6.07 14.64 7.31
N GLU A 195 -7.30 14.12 7.40
CA GLU A 195 -7.67 13.14 8.42
C GLU A 195 -6.83 11.87 8.30
N LYS A 196 -6.75 11.28 7.09
CA LYS A 196 -6.04 10.03 6.87
C LYS A 196 -4.52 10.18 6.92
N SER A 197 -3.99 11.32 6.48
CA SER A 197 -2.57 11.63 6.63
C SER A 197 -2.17 11.74 8.11
N ARG A 198 -2.96 12.43 8.93
CA ARG A 198 -2.71 12.51 10.36
C ARG A 198 -2.76 11.13 11.04
N GLU A 199 -3.79 10.34 10.76
CA GLU A 199 -3.89 8.96 11.25
C GLU A 199 -2.65 8.13 10.86
N THR A 200 -2.16 8.31 9.63
CA THR A 200 -0.97 7.61 9.12
C THR A 200 0.29 8.01 9.87
N MET A 201 0.51 9.31 10.10
CA MET A 201 1.64 9.83 10.85
C MET A 201 1.61 9.42 12.33
N ASP A 202 0.43 9.43 12.95
CA ASP A 202 0.28 9.18 14.38
C ASP A 202 0.36 7.67 14.71
N ILE A 203 0.00 6.79 13.77
CA ILE A 203 -0.15 5.35 14.05
C ILE A 203 0.70 4.48 13.11
N TYR A 204 0.46 4.53 11.79
CA TYR A 204 1.00 3.53 10.86
C TYR A 204 2.49 3.71 10.57
N ALA A 205 2.96 4.92 10.37
CA ALA A 205 4.38 5.19 10.14
C ALA A 205 5.26 4.82 11.37
N PRO A 206 4.87 5.14 12.62
CA PRO A 206 5.57 4.66 13.82
C PRO A 206 5.59 3.14 13.97
N ILE A 207 4.52 2.45 13.57
CA ILE A 207 4.49 0.98 13.58
C ILE A 207 5.45 0.42 12.52
N ALA A 208 5.42 0.91 11.29
CA ALA A 208 6.35 0.51 10.24
C ALA A 208 7.81 0.73 10.66
N GLN A 209 8.11 1.84 11.37
CA GLN A 209 9.43 2.11 11.92
C GLN A 209 9.86 1.07 12.96
N ARG A 210 8.98 0.71 13.90
CA ARG A 210 9.26 -0.29 14.94
C ARG A 210 9.48 -1.69 14.37
N LEU A 211 8.80 -2.01 13.27
CA LEU A 211 8.96 -3.26 12.53
C LEU A 211 10.19 -3.27 11.62
N GLY A 212 10.90 -2.14 11.50
CA GLY A 212 12.08 -2.03 10.63
C GLY A 212 11.74 -1.99 9.14
N ILE A 213 10.46 -1.79 8.76
CA ILE A 213 10.01 -1.72 7.36
C ILE A 213 10.24 -0.29 6.83
N SER A 214 11.51 0.08 6.70
CA SER A 214 11.94 1.45 6.39
C SER A 214 11.37 1.98 5.07
N LYS A 215 11.22 1.11 4.07
CA LYS A 215 10.67 1.47 2.75
C LYS A 215 9.23 1.98 2.87
N ILE A 216 8.37 1.21 3.53
CA ILE A 216 6.98 1.63 3.79
C ILE A 216 6.94 2.88 4.68
N LYS A 217 7.73 2.91 5.76
CA LYS A 217 7.78 4.04 6.70
C LYS A 217 8.10 5.35 5.97
N THR A 218 9.14 5.37 5.18
CA THR A 218 9.59 6.58 4.47
C THR A 218 8.52 7.08 3.51
N GLU A 219 7.92 6.18 2.72
CA GLU A 219 6.88 6.57 1.78
C GLU A 219 5.59 7.02 2.47
N LEU A 220 5.20 6.39 3.59
CA LEU A 220 4.07 6.84 4.40
C LEU A 220 4.29 8.25 4.97
N ASP A 221 5.51 8.56 5.44
CA ASP A 221 5.85 9.90 5.94
C ASP A 221 5.77 10.95 4.83
N ASP A 222 6.37 10.67 3.67
CA ASP A 222 6.40 11.59 2.53
C ASP A 222 4.98 11.89 2.02
N LEU A 223 4.18 10.85 1.79
CA LEU A 223 2.80 10.99 1.34
C LEU A 223 1.93 11.70 2.40
N SER A 224 2.14 11.38 3.68
CA SER A 224 1.39 12.04 4.75
C SER A 224 1.72 13.53 4.84
N LEU A 225 2.99 13.91 4.72
CA LEU A 225 3.39 15.32 4.71
C LEU A 225 2.80 16.05 3.50
N LYS A 226 2.83 15.43 2.32
CA LYS A 226 2.29 15.96 1.07
C LYS A 226 0.82 16.40 1.22
N TYR A 227 -0.02 15.57 1.86
CA TYR A 227 -1.45 15.86 1.98
C TYR A 227 -1.84 16.55 3.29
N TYR A 228 -1.03 16.44 4.35
CA TYR A 228 -1.30 17.10 5.62
C TYR A 228 -0.84 18.56 5.64
N GLN A 229 0.35 18.84 5.08
CA GLN A 229 0.97 20.16 5.00
C GLN A 229 1.57 20.41 3.60
N PRO A 230 0.75 20.57 2.56
CA PRO A 230 1.21 20.64 1.17
C PRO A 230 2.17 21.81 0.91
N GLU A 231 1.99 22.94 1.56
CA GLU A 231 2.90 24.09 1.42
C GLU A 231 4.32 23.77 1.93
N VAL A 232 4.40 23.13 3.11
CA VAL A 232 5.68 22.71 3.70
C VAL A 232 6.34 21.63 2.84
N TYR A 233 5.56 20.68 2.35
CA TYR A 233 6.05 19.63 1.45
C TYR A 233 6.65 20.23 0.17
N ASN A 234 5.93 21.12 -0.50
CA ASN A 234 6.38 21.76 -1.74
C ASN A 234 7.66 22.58 -1.53
N GLN A 235 7.75 23.31 -0.41
CA GLN A 235 8.97 24.05 -0.06
C GLN A 235 10.16 23.11 0.14
N LEU A 236 9.96 22.00 0.88
CA LEU A 236 10.99 21.01 1.13
C LEU A 236 11.47 20.36 -0.18
N VAL A 237 10.54 19.97 -1.07
CA VAL A 237 10.86 19.39 -2.40
C VAL A 237 11.65 20.41 -3.23
N HIS A 238 11.26 21.69 -3.23
CA HIS A 238 11.97 22.75 -3.94
C HIS A 238 13.44 22.86 -3.43
N ASP A 239 13.62 22.93 -2.11
CA ASP A 239 14.94 23.09 -1.49
C ASP A 239 15.84 21.85 -1.71
N LEU A 240 15.25 20.65 -1.69
CA LEU A 240 15.97 19.42 -1.99
C LEU A 240 16.41 19.35 -3.46
N ASN A 241 15.55 19.76 -4.39
CA ASN A 241 15.86 19.79 -5.82
C ASN A 241 16.93 20.83 -6.16
N ALA A 242 16.90 21.99 -5.51
CA ALA A 242 17.94 23.02 -5.67
C ALA A 242 19.35 22.50 -5.32
N ARG A 243 19.45 21.59 -4.34
CA ARG A 243 20.74 20.99 -3.91
C ARG A 243 21.06 19.66 -4.59
N LYS A 244 20.22 19.17 -5.49
CA LYS A 244 20.41 17.89 -6.18
C LYS A 244 21.72 17.83 -6.97
N PRO A 245 22.12 18.85 -7.76
CA PRO A 245 23.36 18.82 -8.52
C PRO A 245 24.61 18.67 -7.62
N GLU A 246 24.67 19.40 -6.50
CA GLU A 246 25.80 19.33 -5.55
C GLU A 246 25.92 17.94 -4.92
N ARG A 247 24.80 17.29 -4.59
CA ARG A 247 24.79 15.94 -4.03
C ARG A 247 25.22 14.89 -5.06
N GLU A 248 24.76 15.01 -6.30
CA GLU A 248 25.14 14.10 -7.38
C GLU A 248 26.63 14.19 -7.68
N GLU A 249 27.19 15.40 -7.74
CA GLU A 249 28.63 15.61 -7.91
C GLU A 249 29.43 14.98 -6.77
N PHE A 250 29.01 15.20 -5.52
CA PHE A 250 29.65 14.62 -4.33
C PHE A 250 29.63 13.09 -4.35
N VAL A 251 28.48 12.47 -4.69
CA VAL A 251 28.36 11.02 -4.82
C VAL A 251 29.27 10.48 -5.91
N GLN A 252 29.34 11.14 -7.07
CA GLN A 252 30.24 10.75 -8.17
C GLN A 252 31.72 10.81 -7.75
N GLN A 253 32.13 11.82 -6.98
CA GLN A 253 33.48 11.92 -6.43
C GLN A 253 33.82 10.75 -5.52
N ILE A 254 32.90 10.40 -4.58
CA ILE A 254 33.07 9.26 -3.68
C ILE A 254 33.16 7.94 -4.46
N VAL A 255 32.25 7.71 -5.42
CA VAL A 255 32.28 6.50 -6.26
C VAL A 255 33.58 6.39 -7.04
N ALA A 256 34.09 7.49 -7.61
CA ALA A 256 35.36 7.50 -8.32
C ALA A 256 36.55 7.22 -7.40
N GLU A 257 36.50 7.66 -6.15
CA GLU A 257 37.56 7.41 -5.16
C GLU A 257 37.55 5.95 -4.70
N VAL A 258 36.39 5.40 -4.33
CA VAL A 258 36.23 4.00 -3.90
C VAL A 258 36.57 3.02 -5.03
N SER A 259 36.26 3.35 -6.28
CA SER A 259 36.55 2.49 -7.44
C SER A 259 38.03 2.44 -7.83
N LYS A 260 38.88 3.27 -7.21
CA LYS A 260 40.35 3.25 -7.42
C LYS A 260 41.07 2.26 -6.49
N HIS A 261 40.39 1.76 -5.49
CA HIS A 261 40.88 0.79 -4.50
C HIS A 261 40.23 -0.57 -4.70
#